data_6eb586e5f40363d85eb4980e432ea30f
#
_entry.id   6eb586e5f40363d85eb4980e432ea30f
#
_cell.length_a   1.000
_cell.length_b   1.000
_cell.length_c   1.000
_cell.angle_alpha   90.00
_cell.angle_beta   90.00
_cell.angle_gamma   90.00
#
_symmetry.space_group_name_H-M   'P 1'
#
loop_
_entity.id
_entity.type
_entity.pdbx_description
1 polymer ?
#
loop_
_entity_poly.entity_id
_entity_poly.type
_entity_poly.pdbx_seq_one_letter_code
_entity_poly.pdbx_strand_id
1 'polypeptide(L)'
;MEITESHKENTLLGYISMEIAVDSNIPTYSGGLGVLSGDTIRSAADLELPMVGICLCYSSGYFYQFFNEYGEQKEREIEWNFFYEFEKLPEPIIIKIENKDVMVSAWQYNVIGQSGHILPIYLLTTDVKGNEEWMEKMTGSLYDSTSRWNRIVQEMILGIGGVKLLKSLGYNNIQTYHLNEGHGSFAIVELFNMLNGDIEKVKNKVVFTMHTPVPAGHDRFDQSLVDKVFGSRMPAEIRKCADDNGQFNMTFLAMALSRYRNGVAKKHGEISRKMFPQYEVDHITNGIHLPFWVSKPFRKIFSRKWPNWRANPHVLENAIELDDLDIFDAHIENKFNLINYQKGHSWNLLDEELITVGFARRFATYKRAVIIFHDVDRLGKICKNNVQFIFAGKAHPKDQMGKDYIKEIHETGEYLYDNYGVKVVMMENYNMDLAHMLVSGCDLWLNTPNRYREASGTSGMKAALNGVPNFSVLDGWWLEGYKMNSYAGWAIGPDDSDPKAMENNWDVDANYIYQTLENEIIPTYMNHDEWIFRQKNAISLAAYFNTHRMVEEYAEKAYKLKRQKPWKFVG
;
A
#
# COMPACT_ATOMS: atom_id res chain seq x y z
N MET A 1 20.13 16.59 -7.96
CA MET A 1 21.34 16.53 -7.09
C MET A 1 22.05 15.22 -7.37
N GLU A 2 23.31 15.28 -7.67
CA GLU A 2 24.14 14.11 -8.00
C GLU A 2 24.45 13.28 -6.74
N ILE A 3 24.35 11.95 -6.85
CA ILE A 3 24.70 11.03 -5.77
C ILE A 3 26.23 10.86 -5.74
N THR A 4 26.85 11.33 -4.67
CA THR A 4 28.31 11.28 -4.52
C THR A 4 28.82 9.86 -4.23
N GLU A 5 30.11 9.61 -4.52
CA GLU A 5 30.76 8.33 -4.17
C GLU A 5 30.68 8.06 -2.65
N SER A 6 30.87 9.07 -1.81
CA SER A 6 30.73 8.93 -0.35
C SER A 6 29.31 8.52 0.07
N HIS A 7 28.28 8.98 -0.65
CA HIS A 7 26.90 8.53 -0.41
C HIS A 7 26.75 7.04 -0.70
N LYS A 8 27.27 6.58 -1.84
CA LYS A 8 27.21 5.17 -2.26
C LYS A 8 27.99 4.26 -1.31
N GLU A 9 29.17 4.67 -0.87
CA GLU A 9 29.99 3.95 0.11
C GLU A 9 29.30 3.80 1.47
N ASN A 10 28.53 4.80 1.90
CA ASN A 10 27.81 4.79 3.17
C ASN A 10 26.43 4.11 3.07
N THR A 11 25.95 3.75 1.87
CA THR A 11 24.68 3.07 1.70
C THR A 11 24.80 1.59 2.07
N LEU A 12 23.96 1.15 3.00
CA LEU A 12 23.99 -0.20 3.59
C LEU A 12 22.78 -1.05 3.23
N LEU A 13 21.70 -0.44 2.74
CA LEU A 13 20.42 -1.08 2.52
C LEU A 13 19.97 -0.92 1.07
N GLY A 14 19.62 -2.02 0.41
CA GLY A 14 18.90 -2.04 -0.86
C GLY A 14 17.43 -2.46 -0.63
N TYR A 15 16.48 -1.59 -0.91
CA TYR A 15 15.04 -1.86 -0.79
C TYR A 15 14.45 -2.18 -2.16
N ILE A 16 13.96 -3.41 -2.35
CA ILE A 16 13.48 -3.92 -3.64
C ILE A 16 11.97 -4.12 -3.57
N SER A 17 11.23 -3.42 -4.41
CA SER A 17 9.78 -3.50 -4.48
C SER A 17 9.28 -3.40 -5.92
N MET A 18 8.26 -4.19 -6.27
CA MET A 18 7.58 -4.13 -7.57
C MET A 18 6.85 -2.80 -7.78
N GLU A 19 6.46 -2.14 -6.70
CA GLU A 19 5.76 -0.86 -6.68
C GLU A 19 6.40 0.09 -5.66
N ILE A 20 6.62 1.37 -6.04
CA ILE A 20 6.98 2.45 -5.10
C ILE A 20 6.22 3.72 -5.53
N ALA A 21 5.22 4.13 -4.76
CA ALA A 21 4.42 5.31 -5.02
C ALA A 21 5.08 6.56 -4.39
N VAL A 22 5.93 7.22 -5.14
CA VAL A 22 6.63 8.44 -4.66
C VAL A 22 5.88 9.72 -4.96
N ASP A 23 5.14 9.77 -6.07
CA ASP A 23 4.33 10.91 -6.50
C ASP A 23 3.08 10.41 -7.22
N SER A 24 1.99 11.20 -7.18
CA SER A 24 0.73 10.87 -7.86
C SER A 24 0.86 10.85 -9.39
N ASN A 25 1.77 11.67 -9.92
CA ASN A 25 2.01 11.78 -11.36
C ASN A 25 2.96 10.70 -11.89
N ILE A 26 3.55 9.89 -10.99
CA ILE A 26 4.49 8.82 -11.35
C ILE A 26 3.79 7.47 -11.15
N PRO A 27 3.27 6.84 -12.22
CA PRO A 27 2.39 5.68 -12.11
C PRO A 27 3.16 4.36 -11.87
N THR A 28 4.07 4.35 -10.92
CA THR A 28 4.85 3.18 -10.46
C THR A 28 4.14 2.39 -9.36
N TYR A 29 2.83 2.51 -9.26
CA TYR A 29 2.02 1.81 -8.26
C TYR A 29 0.62 1.48 -8.79
N SER A 30 0.01 0.45 -8.23
CA SER A 30 -1.38 0.07 -8.50
C SER A 30 -2.26 0.11 -7.24
N GLY A 31 -1.65 -0.06 -6.07
CA GLY A 31 -2.41 -0.21 -4.83
C GLY A 31 -1.60 -0.02 -3.55
N GLY A 32 -2.08 -0.68 -2.47
CA GLY A 32 -1.56 -0.49 -1.12
C GLY A 32 -0.08 -0.83 -0.94
N LEU A 33 0.45 -1.82 -1.70
CA LEU A 33 1.85 -2.20 -1.64
C LEU A 33 2.77 -1.04 -2.05
N GLY A 34 2.47 -0.42 -3.19
CA GLY A 34 3.26 0.70 -3.70
C GLY A 34 3.15 1.94 -2.82
N VAL A 35 1.95 2.23 -2.32
CA VAL A 35 1.73 3.37 -1.41
C VAL A 35 2.50 3.19 -0.11
N LEU A 36 2.48 1.99 0.48
CA LEU A 36 3.28 1.69 1.68
C LEU A 36 4.78 1.79 1.41
N SER A 37 5.24 1.29 0.26
CA SER A 37 6.65 1.41 -0.14
C SER A 37 7.07 2.88 -0.25
N GLY A 38 6.23 3.73 -0.85
CA GLY A 38 6.46 5.17 -0.92
C GLY A 38 6.54 5.83 0.46
N ASP A 39 5.61 5.48 1.36
CA ASP A 39 5.61 5.97 2.75
C ASP A 39 6.84 5.49 3.54
N THR A 40 7.28 4.24 3.30
CA THR A 40 8.51 3.68 3.88
C THR A 40 9.74 4.48 3.43
N ILE A 41 9.86 4.72 2.13
CA ILE A 41 10.99 5.47 1.54
C ILE A 41 11.03 6.92 2.04
N ARG A 42 9.87 7.61 2.13
CA ARG A 42 9.79 8.97 2.70
C ARG A 42 10.29 9.00 4.15
N SER A 43 9.83 8.05 4.97
CA SER A 43 10.27 7.98 6.36
C SER A 43 11.74 7.55 6.48
N ALA A 44 12.23 6.67 5.61
CA ALA A 44 13.65 6.33 5.56
C ALA A 44 14.52 7.55 5.21
N ALA A 45 14.06 8.40 4.29
CA ALA A 45 14.74 9.65 3.96
C ALA A 45 14.69 10.65 5.13
N ASP A 46 13.55 10.80 5.80
CA ASP A 46 13.40 11.67 6.98
C ASP A 46 14.30 11.23 8.15
N LEU A 47 14.45 9.93 8.35
CA LEU A 47 15.28 9.32 9.39
C LEU A 47 16.74 9.11 8.98
N GLU A 48 17.14 9.61 7.80
CA GLU A 48 18.50 9.49 7.25
C GLU A 48 19.02 8.05 7.19
N LEU A 49 18.13 7.07 6.88
CA LEU A 49 18.58 5.70 6.70
C LEU A 49 19.54 5.59 5.50
N PRO A 50 20.63 4.83 5.62
CA PRO A 50 21.57 4.59 4.52
C PRO A 50 21.00 3.60 3.50
N MET A 51 19.97 4.01 2.76
CA MET A 51 19.12 3.17 1.91
C MET A 51 19.09 3.66 0.47
N VAL A 52 18.94 2.72 -0.46
CA VAL A 52 18.65 2.95 -1.87
C VAL A 52 17.44 2.09 -2.28
N GLY A 53 16.52 2.66 -3.07
CA GLY A 53 15.33 1.98 -3.57
C GLY A 53 15.53 1.42 -4.98
N ILE A 54 14.90 0.26 -5.26
CA ILE A 54 14.83 -0.38 -6.59
C ILE A 54 13.39 -0.69 -6.92
N CYS A 55 12.92 -0.25 -8.09
CA CYS A 55 11.61 -0.53 -8.66
C CYS A 55 11.73 -0.68 -10.18
N LEU A 56 10.66 -1.04 -10.88
CA LEU A 56 10.59 -0.98 -12.33
C LEU A 56 10.02 0.37 -12.79
N CYS A 57 10.47 0.83 -13.96
CA CYS A 57 9.92 2.00 -14.63
C CYS A 57 8.79 1.56 -15.58
N TYR A 58 7.56 1.88 -15.22
CA TYR A 58 6.39 1.50 -16.01
C TYR A 58 5.97 2.65 -16.92
N SER A 59 6.38 2.59 -18.19
CA SER A 59 6.09 3.65 -19.18
C SER A 59 4.60 3.83 -19.46
N SER A 60 3.79 2.77 -19.31
CA SER A 60 2.33 2.80 -19.46
C SER A 60 1.59 2.73 -18.11
N GLY A 61 2.32 2.67 -16.97
CA GLY A 61 1.75 2.59 -15.63
C GLY A 61 0.84 1.37 -15.41
N TYR A 62 -0.26 1.58 -14.65
CA TYR A 62 -1.27 0.55 -14.42
C TYR A 62 -2.40 0.66 -15.45
N PHE A 63 -3.36 1.56 -15.28
CA PHE A 63 -4.37 1.97 -16.27
C PHE A 63 -5.18 3.17 -15.77
N TYR A 64 -5.77 3.92 -16.69
CA TYR A 64 -6.80 4.91 -16.39
C TYR A 64 -8.18 4.23 -16.42
N GLN A 65 -8.98 4.44 -15.36
CA GLN A 65 -10.31 3.88 -15.20
C GLN A 65 -11.37 4.95 -15.51
N PHE A 66 -12.40 4.56 -16.25
CA PHE A 66 -13.63 5.36 -16.45
C PHE A 66 -14.84 4.43 -16.49
N PHE A 67 -16.04 5.00 -16.44
CA PHE A 67 -17.27 4.23 -16.51
C PHE A 67 -18.04 4.54 -17.80
N ASN A 68 -18.69 3.51 -18.37
CA ASN A 68 -19.62 3.72 -19.47
C ASN A 68 -21.00 4.13 -18.91
N GLU A 69 -21.94 4.34 -19.80
CA GLU A 69 -23.35 4.72 -19.49
C GLU A 69 -24.10 3.69 -18.62
N TYR A 70 -23.59 2.47 -18.52
CA TYR A 70 -24.15 1.39 -17.70
C TYR A 70 -23.42 1.21 -16.36
N GLY A 71 -22.56 2.14 -15.97
CA GLY A 71 -21.76 2.03 -14.73
C GLY A 71 -20.67 0.96 -14.74
N GLU A 72 -20.32 0.42 -15.91
CA GLU A 72 -19.30 -0.60 -16.05
C GLU A 72 -17.91 0.01 -16.17
N GLN A 73 -16.93 -0.55 -15.44
CA GLN A 73 -15.53 -0.17 -15.55
C GLN A 73 -14.99 -0.46 -16.95
N LYS A 74 -14.34 0.54 -17.53
CA LYS A 74 -13.51 0.47 -18.73
C LYS A 74 -12.11 0.98 -18.44
N GLU A 75 -11.13 0.50 -19.20
CA GLU A 75 -9.73 0.83 -19.01
C GLU A 75 -9.13 1.44 -20.28
N ARG A 76 -8.20 2.36 -20.09
CA ARG A 76 -7.28 2.84 -21.14
C ARG A 76 -5.87 2.95 -20.59
N GLU A 77 -4.88 2.90 -21.47
CA GLU A 77 -3.47 3.10 -21.10
C GLU A 77 -3.25 4.50 -20.53
N ILE A 78 -2.28 4.62 -19.65
CA ILE A 78 -1.80 5.89 -19.13
C ILE A 78 -0.61 6.31 -19.98
N GLU A 79 -0.68 7.52 -20.53
CA GLU A 79 0.46 8.21 -21.12
C GLU A 79 1.01 9.20 -20.10
N TRP A 80 2.26 9.05 -19.72
CA TRP A 80 2.93 9.99 -18.84
C TRP A 80 4.34 10.31 -19.32
N ASN A 81 4.76 11.54 -19.08
CA ASN A 81 6.08 12.01 -19.49
C ASN A 81 6.96 12.20 -18.26
N PHE A 82 7.92 11.31 -18.07
CA PHE A 82 8.79 11.25 -16.90
C PHE A 82 10.16 11.93 -17.10
N PHE A 83 10.43 12.50 -18.28
CA PHE A 83 11.75 13.03 -18.64
C PHE A 83 12.21 14.23 -17.79
N TYR A 84 11.31 15.00 -17.22
CA TYR A 84 11.67 16.22 -16.50
C TYR A 84 12.04 16.02 -15.03
N GLU A 85 11.62 14.95 -14.41
CA GLU A 85 11.83 14.69 -12.97
C GLU A 85 12.90 13.63 -12.71
N PHE A 86 13.39 12.97 -13.77
CA PHE A 86 14.26 11.82 -13.69
C PHE A 86 15.57 12.05 -14.43
N GLU A 87 16.64 11.47 -13.91
CA GLU A 87 17.94 11.40 -14.57
C GLU A 87 18.16 10.00 -15.13
N LYS A 88 18.34 9.88 -16.45
CA LYS A 88 18.65 8.60 -17.10
C LYS A 88 20.10 8.23 -16.88
N LEU A 89 20.34 7.02 -16.40
CA LEU A 89 21.70 6.52 -16.25
C LEU A 89 22.35 6.28 -17.62
N PRO A 90 23.64 6.64 -17.80
CA PRO A 90 24.30 6.59 -19.09
C PRO A 90 24.59 5.16 -19.57
N GLU A 91 24.91 4.25 -18.65
CA GLU A 91 25.39 2.91 -18.98
C GLU A 91 24.38 1.84 -18.56
N PRO A 92 23.88 1.02 -19.50
CA PRO A 92 23.03 -0.13 -19.19
C PRO A 92 23.85 -1.30 -18.63
N ILE A 93 23.21 -2.08 -17.76
CA ILE A 93 23.69 -3.42 -17.40
C ILE A 93 23.12 -4.48 -18.34
N ILE A 94 23.69 -5.68 -18.32
CA ILE A 94 23.21 -6.82 -19.12
C ILE A 94 22.70 -7.92 -18.17
N ILE A 95 21.48 -8.40 -18.45
CA ILE A 95 20.94 -9.62 -17.88
C ILE A 95 20.63 -10.63 -18.99
N LYS A 96 20.63 -11.92 -18.66
CA LYS A 96 20.32 -12.97 -19.64
C LYS A 96 18.90 -13.50 -19.41
N ILE A 97 18.08 -13.47 -20.47
CA ILE A 97 16.73 -14.05 -20.52
C ILE A 97 16.68 -14.97 -21.74
N GLU A 98 16.34 -16.25 -21.55
CA GLU A 98 16.34 -17.28 -22.63
C GLU A 98 17.66 -17.32 -23.46
N ASN A 99 18.80 -17.18 -22.80
CA ASN A 99 20.13 -17.08 -23.42
C ASN A 99 20.38 -15.83 -24.28
N LYS A 100 19.45 -14.87 -24.34
CA LYS A 100 19.64 -13.57 -24.99
C LYS A 100 20.13 -12.54 -23.97
N ASP A 101 21.02 -11.66 -24.42
CA ASP A 101 21.47 -10.53 -23.65
C ASP A 101 20.43 -9.41 -23.74
N VAL A 102 19.90 -8.99 -22.59
CA VAL A 102 18.91 -7.91 -22.46
C VAL A 102 19.57 -6.75 -21.73
N MET A 103 19.62 -5.61 -22.38
CA MET A 103 20.12 -4.36 -21.78
C MET A 103 19.07 -3.78 -20.84
N VAL A 104 19.48 -3.46 -19.63
CA VAL A 104 18.64 -2.83 -18.61
C VAL A 104 19.32 -1.54 -18.15
N SER A 105 18.67 -0.42 -18.35
CA SER A 105 19.08 0.89 -17.80
C SER A 105 18.19 1.24 -16.63
N ALA A 106 18.35 2.43 -16.06
CA ALA A 106 17.47 2.95 -15.05
C ALA A 106 17.30 4.46 -15.14
N TRP A 107 16.20 4.94 -14.56
CA TRP A 107 15.96 6.33 -14.26
C TRP A 107 16.13 6.54 -12.76
N GLN A 108 16.86 7.57 -12.38
CA GLN A 108 17.06 7.95 -10.98
C GLN A 108 16.03 9.00 -10.58
N TYR A 109 15.35 8.75 -9.45
CA TYR A 109 14.51 9.71 -8.74
C TYR A 109 15.03 9.88 -7.32
N ASN A 110 15.09 11.12 -6.81
CA ASN A 110 15.63 11.42 -5.50
C ASN A 110 14.53 11.85 -4.53
N VAL A 111 14.30 11.05 -3.50
CA VAL A 111 13.43 11.42 -2.37
C VAL A 111 14.27 12.22 -1.38
N ILE A 112 13.78 13.41 -1.03
CA ILE A 112 14.47 14.32 -0.12
C ILE A 112 13.75 14.31 1.22
N GLY A 113 14.44 13.88 2.26
CA GLY A 113 13.94 13.91 3.64
C GLY A 113 13.93 15.32 4.22
N GLN A 114 13.30 15.47 5.38
CA GLN A 114 13.13 16.77 6.06
C GLN A 114 14.46 17.44 6.43
N SER A 115 15.51 16.67 6.67
CA SER A 115 16.89 17.17 6.93
C SER A 115 17.65 17.56 5.66
N GLY A 116 17.09 17.29 4.47
CA GLY A 116 17.79 17.38 3.20
C GLY A 116 18.56 16.11 2.81
N HIS A 117 18.45 15.02 3.60
CA HIS A 117 19.01 13.72 3.23
C HIS A 117 18.38 13.21 1.94
N ILE A 118 19.23 12.73 1.02
CA ILE A 118 18.80 12.21 -0.29
C ILE A 118 18.75 10.70 -0.22
N LEU A 119 17.59 10.12 -0.58
CA LEU A 119 17.43 8.69 -0.79
C LEU A 119 17.10 8.44 -2.26
N PRO A 120 18.05 7.88 -3.05
CA PRO A 120 17.81 7.61 -4.46
C PRO A 120 16.96 6.37 -4.66
N ILE A 121 16.09 6.42 -5.67
CA ILE A 121 15.34 5.29 -6.20
C ILE A 121 15.75 5.10 -7.65
N TYR A 122 16.10 3.89 -8.03
CA TYR A 122 16.37 3.52 -9.40
C TYR A 122 15.20 2.75 -9.99
N LEU A 123 14.60 3.31 -11.03
CA LEU A 123 13.50 2.72 -11.79
C LEU A 123 14.08 2.02 -13.01
N LEU A 124 14.16 0.70 -12.96
CA LEU A 124 14.74 -0.14 -14.01
C LEU A 124 13.87 -0.14 -15.27
N THR A 125 14.49 -0.01 -16.43
CA THR A 125 13.81 -0.05 -17.72
C THR A 125 14.57 -0.90 -18.73
N THR A 126 13.83 -1.62 -19.54
CA THR A 126 14.33 -2.32 -20.72
C THR A 126 14.12 -1.53 -22.01
N ASP A 127 13.49 -0.35 -21.94
CA ASP A 127 13.42 0.60 -23.06
C ASP A 127 14.80 1.23 -23.30
N VAL A 128 15.66 0.41 -23.94
CA VAL A 128 17.05 0.73 -24.23
C VAL A 128 17.31 0.46 -25.70
N LYS A 129 17.80 1.47 -26.41
CA LYS A 129 18.14 1.33 -27.84
C LYS A 129 19.14 0.20 -28.05
N GLY A 130 18.79 -0.75 -28.90
CA GLY A 130 19.59 -1.93 -29.20
C GLY A 130 19.03 -3.23 -28.63
N ASN A 131 18.04 -3.14 -27.74
CA ASN A 131 17.21 -4.29 -27.41
C ASN A 131 16.29 -4.66 -28.60
N GLU A 132 15.86 -5.91 -28.66
CA GLU A 132 14.77 -6.33 -29.56
C GLU A 132 13.44 -5.71 -29.07
N GLU A 133 12.48 -5.48 -29.96
CA GLU A 133 11.18 -4.82 -29.64
C GLU A 133 10.44 -5.46 -28.45
N TRP A 134 10.45 -6.78 -28.35
CA TRP A 134 9.83 -7.47 -27.22
C TRP A 134 10.55 -7.21 -25.89
N MET A 135 11.88 -6.99 -25.93
CA MET A 135 12.68 -6.65 -24.74
C MET A 135 12.35 -5.23 -24.27
N GLU A 136 12.28 -4.26 -25.19
CA GLU A 136 11.99 -2.86 -24.87
C GLU A 136 10.65 -2.70 -24.11
N LYS A 137 9.67 -3.56 -24.40
CA LYS A 137 8.32 -3.53 -23.83
C LYS A 137 8.18 -4.20 -22.46
N MET A 138 9.20 -4.92 -21.96
CA MET A 138 9.07 -5.75 -20.74
C MET A 138 8.76 -4.96 -19.46
N THR A 139 9.18 -3.71 -19.38
CA THR A 139 8.90 -2.82 -18.24
C THR A 139 7.80 -1.78 -18.54
N GLY A 140 7.00 -1.99 -19.60
CA GLY A 140 5.97 -1.03 -20.00
C GLY A 140 4.81 -0.92 -19.01
N SER A 141 4.19 -2.04 -18.67
CA SER A 141 2.97 -2.09 -17.84
C SER A 141 3.25 -2.70 -16.47
N LEU A 142 2.70 -2.07 -15.43
CA LEU A 142 2.75 -2.61 -14.07
C LEU A 142 1.89 -3.88 -13.97
N TYR A 143 2.46 -4.93 -13.39
CA TYR A 143 1.81 -6.24 -13.26
C TYR A 143 1.30 -6.80 -14.59
N ASP A 144 2.16 -6.80 -15.61
CA ASP A 144 1.78 -7.36 -16.91
C ASP A 144 1.24 -8.79 -16.73
N SER A 145 -0.05 -8.90 -16.91
CA SER A 145 -0.81 -10.14 -16.76
C SER A 145 -1.14 -10.82 -18.09
N THR A 146 -0.55 -10.34 -19.21
CA THR A 146 -0.79 -10.92 -20.54
C THR A 146 -0.29 -12.36 -20.59
N SER A 147 0.82 -12.65 -19.91
CA SER A 147 1.35 -14.02 -19.77
C SER A 147 2.15 -14.22 -18.48
N ARG A 148 2.25 -15.48 -18.02
CA ARG A 148 3.14 -15.87 -16.91
C ARG A 148 4.61 -15.64 -17.26
N TRP A 149 4.96 -15.68 -18.54
CA TRP A 149 6.31 -15.40 -19.04
C TRP A 149 6.68 -13.92 -18.81
N ASN A 150 5.79 -12.97 -19.15
CA ASN A 150 6.05 -11.56 -18.90
C ASN A 150 6.24 -11.30 -17.40
N ARG A 151 5.44 -11.97 -16.57
CA ARG A 151 5.51 -11.84 -15.12
C ARG A 151 6.86 -12.27 -14.55
N ILE A 152 7.34 -13.47 -14.89
CA ILE A 152 8.64 -13.97 -14.42
C ILE A 152 9.79 -13.10 -14.93
N VAL A 153 9.70 -12.59 -16.17
CA VAL A 153 10.71 -11.69 -16.74
C VAL A 153 10.77 -10.37 -16.00
N GLN A 154 9.63 -9.75 -15.69
CA GLN A 154 9.60 -8.54 -14.87
C GLN A 154 10.25 -8.76 -13.49
N GLU A 155 9.98 -9.88 -12.84
CA GLU A 155 10.57 -10.22 -11.55
C GLU A 155 12.09 -10.50 -11.66
N MET A 156 12.55 -11.06 -12.79
CA MET A 156 13.99 -11.20 -13.06
C MET A 156 14.68 -9.83 -13.24
N ILE A 157 14.06 -8.93 -14.00
CA ILE A 157 14.59 -7.58 -14.20
C ILE A 157 14.67 -6.86 -12.85
N LEU A 158 13.62 -6.95 -12.03
CA LEU A 158 13.57 -6.34 -10.71
C LEU A 158 14.67 -6.89 -9.79
N GLY A 159 14.72 -8.21 -9.60
CA GLY A 159 15.61 -8.85 -8.63
C GLY A 159 17.05 -8.91 -9.10
N ILE A 160 17.32 -9.61 -10.21
CA ILE A 160 18.68 -9.77 -10.76
C ILE A 160 19.19 -8.43 -11.28
N GLY A 161 18.37 -7.73 -12.08
CA GLY A 161 18.73 -6.41 -12.62
C GLY A 161 19.02 -5.40 -11.54
N GLY A 162 18.18 -5.33 -10.48
CA GLY A 162 18.38 -4.42 -9.36
C GLY A 162 19.70 -4.62 -8.64
N VAL A 163 20.04 -5.86 -8.28
CA VAL A 163 21.31 -6.16 -7.60
C VAL A 163 22.52 -5.84 -8.50
N LYS A 164 22.46 -6.23 -9.78
CA LYS A 164 23.53 -5.91 -10.75
C LYS A 164 23.70 -4.40 -10.95
N LEU A 165 22.60 -3.67 -11.07
CA LEU A 165 22.65 -2.22 -11.23
C LEU A 165 23.30 -1.56 -10.02
N LEU A 166 22.90 -1.89 -8.80
CA LEU A 166 23.52 -1.33 -7.61
C LEU A 166 25.03 -1.59 -7.58
N LYS A 167 25.46 -2.78 -7.95
CA LYS A 167 26.89 -3.12 -8.02
C LYS A 167 27.62 -2.29 -9.09
N SER A 168 27.04 -2.13 -10.28
CA SER A 168 27.64 -1.34 -11.38
C SER A 168 27.75 0.15 -11.04
N LEU A 169 26.81 0.68 -10.24
CA LEU A 169 26.82 2.06 -9.77
C LEU A 169 27.77 2.32 -8.61
N GLY A 170 28.46 1.30 -8.09
CA GLY A 170 29.42 1.45 -7.01
C GLY A 170 28.86 1.29 -5.58
N TYR A 171 27.62 0.81 -5.41
CA TYR A 171 27.07 0.45 -4.08
C TYR A 171 27.69 -0.86 -3.58
N ASN A 172 28.94 -0.82 -3.15
CA ASN A 172 29.72 -2.01 -2.80
C ASN A 172 29.48 -2.49 -1.36
N ASN A 173 28.92 -1.64 -0.48
CA ASN A 173 28.81 -1.88 0.94
C ASN A 173 27.41 -2.32 1.40
N ILE A 174 26.50 -2.67 0.49
CA ILE A 174 25.15 -3.14 0.86
C ILE A 174 25.25 -4.40 1.71
N GLN A 175 24.79 -4.26 2.94
CA GLN A 175 24.76 -5.33 3.95
C GLN A 175 23.43 -6.08 3.93
N THR A 176 22.34 -5.39 3.57
CA THR A 176 20.99 -5.93 3.60
C THR A 176 20.21 -5.57 2.34
N TYR A 177 19.62 -6.58 1.72
CA TYR A 177 18.60 -6.44 0.69
C TYR A 177 17.23 -6.75 1.30
N HIS A 178 16.36 -5.75 1.35
CA HIS A 178 15.00 -5.91 1.84
C HIS A 178 14.07 -6.21 0.65
N LEU A 179 13.50 -7.39 0.63
CA LEU A 179 12.50 -7.82 -0.34
C LEU A 179 11.11 -7.46 0.19
N ASN A 180 10.49 -6.47 -0.43
CA ASN A 180 9.13 -6.05 -0.12
C ASN A 180 8.14 -6.85 -0.98
N GLU A 181 7.64 -7.97 -0.44
CA GLU A 181 6.91 -9.05 -1.10
C GLU A 181 7.81 -9.96 -1.98
N GLY A 182 7.25 -11.09 -2.41
CA GLY A 182 7.95 -12.14 -3.16
C GLY A 182 8.50 -11.72 -4.52
N HIS A 183 7.99 -10.64 -5.11
CA HIS A 183 8.36 -10.18 -6.46
C HIS A 183 9.86 -9.91 -6.67
N GLY A 184 10.56 -9.52 -5.59
CA GLY A 184 12.01 -9.25 -5.61
C GLY A 184 12.89 -10.49 -5.39
N SER A 185 12.32 -11.69 -5.21
CA SER A 185 13.05 -12.88 -4.74
C SER A 185 14.17 -13.33 -5.66
N PHE A 186 14.13 -13.00 -6.95
CA PHE A 186 15.25 -13.29 -7.85
C PHE A 186 16.51 -12.47 -7.55
N ALA A 187 16.46 -11.46 -6.67
CA ALA A 187 17.67 -10.86 -6.11
C ALA A 187 18.56 -11.90 -5.41
N ILE A 188 17.96 -12.92 -4.80
CA ILE A 188 18.64 -14.03 -4.13
C ILE A 188 19.51 -14.81 -5.11
N VAL A 189 19.07 -15.00 -6.36
CA VAL A 189 19.84 -15.70 -7.41
C VAL A 189 21.13 -14.93 -7.72
N GLU A 190 21.04 -13.62 -7.89
CA GLU A 190 22.22 -12.80 -8.18
C GLU A 190 23.15 -12.72 -6.96
N LEU A 191 22.62 -12.61 -5.76
CA LEU A 191 23.42 -12.66 -4.52
C LEU A 191 24.13 -14.00 -4.36
N PHE A 192 23.48 -15.12 -4.69
CA PHE A 192 24.09 -16.45 -4.68
C PHE A 192 25.30 -16.52 -5.62
N ASN A 193 25.16 -16.00 -6.83
CA ASN A 193 26.25 -15.94 -7.79
C ASN A 193 27.39 -15.04 -7.29
N MET A 194 27.09 -13.84 -6.79
CA MET A 194 28.07 -12.89 -6.26
C MET A 194 28.84 -13.43 -5.04
N LEU A 195 28.20 -14.29 -4.24
CA LEU A 195 28.78 -14.87 -3.03
C LEU A 195 29.33 -16.29 -3.24
N ASN A 196 29.58 -16.67 -4.51
CA ASN A 196 30.18 -17.96 -4.91
C ASN A 196 29.40 -19.18 -4.36
N GLY A 197 28.08 -19.11 -4.34
CA GLY A 197 27.22 -20.22 -3.92
C GLY A 197 27.04 -20.37 -2.41
N ASP A 198 27.52 -19.46 -1.58
CA ASP A 198 27.42 -19.52 -0.13
C ASP A 198 26.02 -19.14 0.36
N ILE A 199 25.17 -20.13 0.58
CA ILE A 199 23.77 -19.98 1.01
C ILE A 199 23.66 -19.21 2.33
N GLU A 200 24.54 -19.46 3.31
CA GLU A 200 24.47 -18.78 4.60
C GLU A 200 24.83 -17.29 4.49
N LYS A 201 25.79 -16.94 3.63
CA LYS A 201 26.06 -15.52 3.35
C LYS A 201 24.90 -14.85 2.62
N VAL A 202 24.24 -15.52 1.69
CA VAL A 202 23.04 -15.01 1.02
C VAL A 202 21.95 -14.75 2.04
N LYS A 203 21.61 -15.74 2.84
CA LYS A 203 20.57 -15.64 3.89
C LYS A 203 20.85 -14.48 4.85
N ASN A 204 22.10 -14.30 5.25
CA ASN A 204 22.50 -13.19 6.14
C ASN A 204 22.35 -11.80 5.50
N LYS A 205 22.22 -11.70 4.18
CA LYS A 205 22.00 -10.42 3.47
C LYS A 205 20.54 -10.12 3.15
N VAL A 206 19.61 -11.03 3.38
CA VAL A 206 18.21 -10.86 2.95
C VAL A 206 17.27 -10.69 4.13
N VAL A 207 16.38 -9.72 3.99
CA VAL A 207 15.20 -9.49 4.85
C VAL A 207 13.96 -9.58 3.98
N PHE A 208 12.91 -10.21 4.45
CA PHE A 208 11.68 -10.40 3.70
C PHE A 208 10.45 -9.94 4.48
N THR A 209 9.66 -9.05 3.87
CA THR A 209 8.35 -8.65 4.37
C THR A 209 7.26 -9.21 3.48
N MET A 210 6.38 -10.01 4.06
CA MET A 210 5.21 -10.58 3.40
C MET A 210 3.98 -9.71 3.60
N HIS A 211 3.25 -9.44 2.50
CA HIS A 211 2.02 -8.64 2.51
C HIS A 211 0.77 -9.47 2.18
N THR A 212 0.96 -10.69 1.71
CA THR A 212 -0.12 -11.54 1.20
C THR A 212 -0.54 -12.56 2.27
N PRO A 213 -1.78 -12.48 2.82
CA PRO A 213 -2.23 -13.34 3.92
C PRO A 213 -2.79 -14.69 3.45
N VAL A 214 -2.69 -15.01 2.15
CA VAL A 214 -3.28 -16.22 1.57
C VAL A 214 -2.32 -16.87 0.56
N PRO A 215 -2.20 -18.23 0.56
CA PRO A 215 -1.30 -18.94 -0.35
C PRO A 215 -1.57 -18.69 -1.84
N ALA A 216 -2.84 -18.48 -2.22
CA ALA A 216 -3.23 -18.25 -3.61
C ALA A 216 -2.69 -16.93 -4.22
N GLY A 217 -2.27 -15.99 -3.38
CA GLY A 217 -1.71 -14.70 -3.82
C GLY A 217 -0.20 -14.72 -4.03
N HIS A 218 0.49 -15.84 -3.75
CA HIS A 218 1.93 -15.98 -3.98
C HIS A 218 2.21 -16.29 -5.44
N ASP A 219 3.20 -15.61 -6.04
CA ASP A 219 3.63 -15.92 -7.40
C ASP A 219 4.33 -17.29 -7.47
N ARG A 220 3.81 -18.14 -8.36
CA ARG A 220 4.32 -19.48 -8.64
C ARG A 220 4.53 -19.64 -10.13
N PHE A 221 5.58 -20.29 -10.51
CA PHE A 221 5.93 -20.57 -11.91
C PHE A 221 6.16 -22.06 -12.13
N ASP A 222 5.70 -22.57 -13.26
CA ASP A 222 6.00 -23.94 -13.66
C ASP A 222 7.50 -24.10 -13.86
N GLN A 223 8.07 -25.24 -13.46
CA GLN A 223 9.50 -25.51 -13.60
C GLN A 223 9.95 -25.40 -15.06
N SER A 224 9.12 -25.83 -16.02
CA SER A 224 9.39 -25.69 -17.45
C SER A 224 9.55 -24.23 -17.90
N LEU A 225 8.78 -23.31 -17.31
CA LEU A 225 8.92 -21.89 -17.58
C LEU A 225 10.22 -21.33 -16.97
N VAL A 226 10.56 -21.74 -15.75
CA VAL A 226 11.84 -21.40 -15.13
C VAL A 226 13.02 -21.91 -15.96
N ASP A 227 12.95 -23.16 -16.45
CA ASP A 227 13.96 -23.74 -17.34
C ASP A 227 14.07 -22.99 -18.66
N LYS A 228 12.95 -22.57 -19.23
CA LYS A 228 12.93 -21.76 -20.44
C LYS A 228 13.65 -20.43 -20.24
N VAL A 229 13.34 -19.71 -19.16
CA VAL A 229 13.84 -18.36 -18.93
C VAL A 229 15.28 -18.35 -18.42
N PHE A 230 15.64 -19.27 -17.52
CA PHE A 230 16.98 -19.34 -16.91
C PHE A 230 17.94 -20.30 -17.63
N GLY A 231 17.45 -21.36 -18.24
CA GLY A 231 18.29 -22.46 -18.72
C GLY A 231 19.05 -23.12 -17.57
N SER A 232 20.33 -23.40 -17.75
CA SER A 232 21.23 -23.98 -16.74
C SER A 232 21.70 -22.97 -15.66
N ARG A 233 21.29 -21.71 -15.74
CA ARG A 233 21.74 -20.64 -14.82
C ARG A 233 20.97 -20.61 -13.50
N MET A 234 19.87 -21.34 -13.35
CA MET A 234 19.17 -21.47 -12.09
C MET A 234 19.88 -22.50 -11.21
N PRO A 235 20.51 -22.10 -10.07
CA PRO A 235 21.21 -23.02 -9.19
C PRO A 235 20.24 -24.04 -8.59
N ALA A 236 20.68 -25.29 -8.47
CA ALA A 236 19.86 -26.38 -7.94
C ALA A 236 19.44 -26.13 -6.48
N GLU A 237 20.32 -25.54 -5.69
CA GLU A 237 20.08 -25.17 -4.29
C GLU A 237 18.96 -24.12 -4.17
N ILE A 238 18.96 -23.12 -5.04
CA ILE A 238 17.91 -22.07 -5.10
C ILE A 238 16.58 -22.69 -5.53
N ARG A 239 16.59 -23.55 -6.54
CA ARG A 239 15.41 -24.28 -7.02
C ARG A 239 14.78 -25.11 -5.89
N LYS A 240 15.60 -25.82 -5.10
CA LYS A 240 15.15 -26.61 -3.96
C LYS A 240 14.48 -25.74 -2.88
N CYS A 241 15.01 -24.54 -2.61
CA CYS A 241 14.44 -23.60 -1.64
C CYS A 241 13.08 -23.03 -2.09
N ALA A 242 12.86 -22.95 -3.40
CA ALA A 242 11.64 -22.40 -3.99
C ALA A 242 10.58 -23.46 -4.32
N ASP A 243 10.85 -24.74 -4.09
CA ASP A 243 9.95 -25.82 -4.48
C ASP A 243 8.65 -25.82 -3.66
N ASP A 244 7.54 -25.77 -4.35
CA ASP A 244 6.19 -25.85 -3.82
C ASP A 244 5.41 -26.87 -4.66
N ASN A 245 5.54 -28.15 -4.31
CA ASN A 245 4.89 -29.27 -5.01
C ASN A 245 5.19 -29.30 -6.53
N GLY A 246 6.44 -29.06 -6.91
CA GLY A 246 6.88 -29.06 -8.30
C GLY A 246 6.69 -27.72 -9.03
N GLN A 247 6.23 -26.67 -8.34
CA GLN A 247 6.24 -25.30 -8.85
C GLN A 247 7.34 -24.48 -8.17
N PHE A 248 7.85 -23.47 -8.85
CA PHE A 248 8.79 -22.50 -8.29
C PHE A 248 8.01 -21.36 -7.64
N ASN A 249 8.03 -21.29 -6.32
CA ASN A 249 7.30 -20.30 -5.53
C ASN A 249 8.24 -19.21 -5.04
N MET A 250 7.98 -17.97 -5.43
CA MET A 250 8.80 -16.80 -5.10
C MET A 250 8.80 -16.50 -3.60
N THR A 251 7.66 -16.67 -2.93
CA THR A 251 7.56 -16.50 -1.48
C THR A 251 8.32 -17.57 -0.70
N PHE A 252 8.29 -18.84 -1.17
CA PHE A 252 9.06 -19.91 -0.53
C PHE A 252 10.57 -19.63 -0.62
N LEU A 253 11.04 -19.15 -1.77
CA LEU A 253 12.43 -18.73 -1.94
C LEU A 253 12.82 -17.64 -0.94
N ALA A 254 12.02 -16.58 -0.83
CA ALA A 254 12.27 -15.49 0.10
C ALA A 254 12.21 -15.97 1.56
N MET A 255 11.23 -16.81 1.91
CA MET A 255 11.09 -17.37 3.26
C MET A 255 12.30 -18.24 3.65
N ALA A 256 12.79 -19.07 2.73
CA ALA A 256 13.92 -19.97 2.99
C ALA A 256 15.24 -19.20 3.19
N LEU A 257 15.48 -18.18 2.38
CA LEU A 257 16.78 -17.51 2.28
C LEU A 257 16.79 -16.07 2.81
N SER A 258 15.97 -15.81 3.83
CA SER A 258 16.04 -14.56 4.61
C SER A 258 16.46 -14.82 6.04
N ARG A 259 17.26 -13.92 6.63
CA ARG A 259 17.61 -13.98 8.06
C ARG A 259 16.49 -13.45 8.95
N TYR A 260 15.65 -12.55 8.42
CA TYR A 260 14.52 -11.98 9.14
C TYR A 260 13.29 -11.95 8.22
N ARG A 261 12.15 -12.32 8.77
CA ARG A 261 10.86 -12.40 8.07
C ARG A 261 9.79 -11.80 8.94
N ASN A 262 8.89 -11.01 8.35
CA ASN A 262 7.78 -10.44 9.10
C ASN A 262 6.51 -10.32 8.27
N GLY A 263 5.38 -10.41 8.97
CA GLY A 263 4.09 -9.91 8.51
C GLY A 263 3.91 -8.43 8.87
N VAL A 264 2.85 -7.82 8.37
CA VAL A 264 2.62 -6.36 8.40
C VAL A 264 1.54 -5.90 9.37
N ALA A 265 1.11 -6.77 10.24
CA ALA A 265 0.28 -6.52 11.42
C ALA A 265 0.44 -7.71 12.38
N LYS A 266 0.09 -7.54 13.65
CA LYS A 266 0.19 -8.61 14.66
C LYS A 266 -0.58 -9.86 14.23
N LYS A 267 -1.84 -9.69 13.82
CA LYS A 267 -2.67 -10.81 13.34
C LYS A 267 -2.11 -11.45 12.07
N HIS A 268 -1.58 -10.65 11.15
CA HIS A 268 -0.94 -11.16 9.94
C HIS A 268 0.31 -11.99 10.27
N GLY A 269 1.12 -11.59 11.25
CA GLY A 269 2.23 -12.40 11.76
C GLY A 269 1.78 -13.76 12.31
N GLU A 270 0.66 -13.81 13.04
CA GLU A 270 0.06 -15.06 13.54
C GLU A 270 -0.37 -15.98 12.39
N ILE A 271 -1.04 -15.41 11.37
CA ILE A 271 -1.49 -16.15 10.18
C ILE A 271 -0.27 -16.68 9.41
N SER A 272 0.75 -15.84 9.24
CA SER A 272 1.98 -16.20 8.53
C SER A 272 2.73 -17.35 9.19
N ARG A 273 2.81 -17.37 10.54
CA ARG A 273 3.38 -18.50 11.28
C ARG A 273 2.60 -19.80 11.08
N LYS A 274 1.29 -19.73 10.96
CA LYS A 274 0.46 -20.92 10.63
C LYS A 274 0.68 -21.40 9.20
N MET A 275 0.89 -20.46 8.26
CA MET A 275 1.11 -20.76 6.84
C MET A 275 2.52 -21.33 6.60
N PHE A 276 3.50 -20.89 7.37
CA PHE A 276 4.91 -21.26 7.25
C PHE A 276 5.48 -21.74 8.60
N PRO A 277 4.98 -22.87 9.16
CA PRO A 277 5.34 -23.31 10.50
C PRO A 277 6.81 -23.68 10.67
N GLN A 278 7.54 -23.90 9.56
CA GLN A 278 8.97 -24.21 9.55
C GLN A 278 9.86 -22.97 9.71
N TYR A 279 9.30 -21.74 9.66
CA TYR A 279 10.06 -20.51 9.76
C TYR A 279 9.58 -19.64 10.93
N GLU A 280 10.52 -18.97 11.57
CA GLU A 280 10.19 -17.88 12.48
C GLU A 280 9.73 -16.67 11.66
N VAL A 281 8.53 -16.16 11.97
CA VAL A 281 7.95 -14.97 11.33
C VAL A 281 7.54 -14.00 12.42
N ASP A 282 8.19 -12.85 12.47
CA ASP A 282 7.84 -11.73 13.34
C ASP A 282 6.71 -10.89 12.73
N HIS A 283 6.38 -9.78 13.34
CA HIS A 283 5.52 -8.76 12.76
C HIS A 283 6.08 -7.37 13.03
N ILE A 284 5.87 -6.48 12.06
CA ILE A 284 6.05 -5.03 12.19
C ILE A 284 4.79 -4.42 11.60
N THR A 285 3.95 -3.86 12.46
CA THR A 285 2.67 -3.32 12.01
C THR A 285 2.90 -2.11 11.14
N ASN A 286 2.23 -2.08 9.98
CA ASN A 286 2.32 -0.98 9.02
C ASN A 286 1.99 0.36 9.67
N GLY A 287 2.40 1.41 9.00
CA GLY A 287 2.08 2.79 9.29
C GLY A 287 1.87 3.59 8.02
N ILE A 288 1.69 4.88 8.17
CA ILE A 288 1.55 5.87 7.11
C ILE A 288 2.56 7.00 7.32
N HIS A 289 2.99 7.66 6.25
CA HIS A 289 3.85 8.84 6.36
C HIS A 289 2.99 10.07 6.70
N LEU A 290 2.98 10.46 7.99
CA LEU A 290 2.07 11.51 8.47
C LEU A 290 2.21 12.83 7.71
N PRO A 291 3.43 13.37 7.46
CA PRO A 291 3.58 14.63 6.73
C PRO A 291 3.05 14.60 5.29
N PHE A 292 3.02 13.43 4.67
CA PHE A 292 2.45 13.26 3.33
C PHE A 292 0.91 13.19 3.37
N TRP A 293 0.33 12.40 4.28
CA TRP A 293 -1.11 12.11 4.30
C TRP A 293 -1.98 13.11 5.05
N VAL A 294 -1.38 13.99 5.87
CA VAL A 294 -2.15 15.04 6.56
C VAL A 294 -2.65 16.10 5.58
N SER A 295 -3.92 16.45 5.65
CA SER A 295 -4.52 17.54 4.87
C SER A 295 -3.94 18.92 5.22
N LYS A 296 -4.08 19.89 4.32
CA LYS A 296 -3.58 21.26 4.55
C LYS A 296 -4.17 21.92 5.80
N PRO A 297 -5.49 21.84 6.08
CA PRO A 297 -6.08 22.40 7.30
C PRO A 297 -5.48 21.78 8.57
N PHE A 298 -5.47 20.47 8.70
CA PHE A 298 -4.89 19.79 9.87
C PHE A 298 -3.38 20.04 10.02
N ARG A 299 -2.65 20.12 8.91
CA ARG A 299 -1.22 20.47 8.92
C ARG A 299 -0.96 21.83 9.55
N LYS A 300 -1.82 22.83 9.30
CA LYS A 300 -1.73 24.15 9.92
C LYS A 300 -1.91 24.06 11.43
N ILE A 301 -2.92 23.31 11.89
CA ILE A 301 -3.22 23.10 13.31
C ILE A 301 -2.04 22.41 14.01
N PHE A 302 -1.59 21.27 13.47
CA PHE A 302 -0.46 20.53 14.06
C PHE A 302 0.81 21.36 14.12
N SER A 303 1.13 22.12 13.05
CA SER A 303 2.32 22.97 13.02
C SER A 303 2.26 24.14 13.98
N ARG A 304 1.05 24.67 14.29
CA ARG A 304 0.83 25.70 15.29
C ARG A 304 0.97 25.16 16.72
N LYS A 305 0.36 24.01 17.01
CA LYS A 305 0.35 23.40 18.35
C LYS A 305 1.68 22.73 18.67
N TRP A 306 2.25 21.99 17.71
CA TRP A 306 3.49 21.21 17.87
C TRP A 306 4.44 21.46 16.71
N PRO A 307 5.30 22.49 16.74
CA PRO A 307 6.17 22.86 15.61
C PRO A 307 7.08 21.74 15.07
N ASN A 308 7.43 20.77 15.92
CA ASN A 308 8.30 19.63 15.60
C ASN A 308 7.56 18.34 15.24
N TRP A 309 6.24 18.38 15.07
CA TRP A 309 5.42 17.17 14.87
C TRP A 309 5.87 16.29 13.67
N ARG A 310 6.46 16.90 12.64
CA ARG A 310 6.94 16.13 11.49
C ARG A 310 8.12 15.22 11.85
N ALA A 311 9.04 15.71 12.67
CA ALA A 311 10.20 14.96 13.14
C ALA A 311 9.85 14.05 14.34
N ASN A 312 8.82 14.42 15.11
CA ASN A 312 8.33 13.65 16.25
C ASN A 312 6.82 13.42 16.15
N PRO A 313 6.36 12.46 15.34
CA PRO A 313 4.93 12.18 15.15
C PRO A 313 4.16 11.83 16.43
N HIS A 314 4.85 11.30 17.45
CA HIS A 314 4.23 10.90 18.72
C HIS A 314 3.56 12.04 19.48
N VAL A 315 3.92 13.31 19.21
CA VAL A 315 3.24 14.44 19.85
C VAL A 315 1.74 14.50 19.52
N LEU A 316 1.32 13.90 18.39
CA LEU A 316 -0.08 13.84 17.99
C LEU A 316 -0.92 12.89 18.88
N GLU A 317 -0.30 12.06 19.73
CA GLU A 317 -1.02 11.30 20.76
C GLU A 317 -1.81 12.22 21.71
N ASN A 318 -1.35 13.46 21.86
CA ASN A 318 -2.02 14.51 22.64
C ASN A 318 -3.11 15.26 21.86
N ALA A 319 -3.64 14.71 20.77
CA ALA A 319 -4.66 15.39 19.94
C ALA A 319 -5.93 15.75 20.70
N ILE A 320 -6.20 15.13 21.84
CA ILE A 320 -7.30 15.50 22.74
C ILE A 320 -7.19 16.95 23.24
N GLU A 321 -5.99 17.53 23.28
CA GLU A 321 -5.73 18.91 23.69
C GLU A 321 -5.95 19.96 22.58
N LEU A 322 -6.29 19.54 21.37
CA LEU A 322 -6.60 20.45 20.27
C LEU A 322 -7.91 21.18 20.55
N ASP A 323 -8.02 22.38 20.05
CA ASP A 323 -9.25 23.18 20.14
C ASP A 323 -10.38 22.55 19.30
N ASP A 324 -11.60 22.52 19.82
CA ASP A 324 -12.73 21.89 19.16
C ASP A 324 -13.12 22.60 17.86
N LEU A 325 -13.08 23.95 17.87
CA LEU A 325 -13.38 24.75 16.69
C LEU A 325 -12.33 24.56 15.59
N ASP A 326 -11.06 24.44 15.97
CA ASP A 326 -10.00 24.14 15.00
C ASP A 326 -10.24 22.80 14.28
N ILE A 327 -10.66 21.76 15.02
CA ILE A 327 -10.97 20.43 14.45
C ILE A 327 -12.18 20.53 13.53
N PHE A 328 -13.24 21.19 14.00
CA PHE A 328 -14.47 21.37 13.24
C PHE A 328 -14.21 22.13 11.92
N ASP A 329 -13.56 23.30 11.98
CA ASP A 329 -13.28 24.14 10.81
C ASP A 329 -12.38 23.41 9.80
N ALA A 330 -11.35 22.69 10.28
CA ALA A 330 -10.47 21.93 9.41
C ALA A 330 -11.19 20.79 8.69
N HIS A 331 -12.09 20.11 9.40
CA HIS A 331 -12.87 19.03 8.81
C HIS A 331 -13.86 19.57 7.77
N ILE A 332 -14.59 20.64 8.08
CA ILE A 332 -15.52 21.29 7.15
C ILE A 332 -14.79 21.78 5.88
N GLU A 333 -13.59 22.39 6.01
CA GLU A 333 -12.78 22.80 4.85
C GLU A 333 -12.43 21.59 3.98
N ASN A 334 -12.05 20.45 4.57
CA ASN A 334 -11.73 19.22 3.86
C ASN A 334 -12.96 18.64 3.14
N LYS A 335 -14.10 18.56 3.83
CA LYS A 335 -15.36 18.05 3.28
C LYS A 335 -15.84 18.90 2.11
N PHE A 336 -15.79 20.22 2.26
CA PHE A 336 -16.11 21.16 1.19
C PHE A 336 -15.21 20.95 -0.05
N ASN A 337 -13.90 20.76 0.13
CA ASN A 337 -12.97 20.49 -0.96
C ASN A 337 -13.29 19.17 -1.68
N LEU A 338 -13.63 18.12 -0.93
CA LEU A 338 -14.05 16.82 -1.51
C LEU A 338 -15.32 16.97 -2.34
N ILE A 339 -16.34 17.63 -1.79
CA ILE A 339 -17.63 17.82 -2.47
C ILE A 339 -17.46 18.68 -3.73
N ASN A 340 -16.67 19.75 -3.68
CA ASN A 340 -16.38 20.57 -4.85
C ASN A 340 -15.62 19.79 -5.94
N TYR A 341 -14.69 18.93 -5.56
CA TYR A 341 -14.03 18.06 -6.52
C TYR A 341 -15.03 17.09 -7.16
N GLN A 342 -15.92 16.50 -6.36
CA GLN A 342 -16.94 15.58 -6.82
C GLN A 342 -17.93 16.25 -7.80
N LYS A 343 -18.31 17.52 -7.56
CA LYS A 343 -19.17 18.31 -8.47
C LYS A 343 -18.65 18.37 -9.90
N GLY A 344 -17.33 18.37 -10.09
CA GLY A 344 -16.70 18.35 -11.40
C GLY A 344 -16.68 16.99 -12.11
N HIS A 345 -17.02 15.89 -11.40
CA HIS A 345 -16.80 14.53 -11.85
C HIS A 345 -18.05 13.62 -11.78
N SER A 346 -19.19 14.13 -11.31
CA SER A 346 -20.43 13.36 -11.20
C SER A 346 -21.65 14.28 -11.20
N TRP A 347 -22.76 13.80 -11.74
CA TRP A 347 -24.05 14.50 -11.76
C TRP A 347 -24.82 14.39 -10.43
N ASN A 348 -24.58 13.35 -9.66
CA ASN A 348 -25.23 13.13 -8.36
C ASN A 348 -24.43 13.84 -7.26
N LEU A 349 -24.84 15.06 -6.91
CA LEU A 349 -24.10 15.94 -6.02
C LEU A 349 -24.28 15.55 -4.56
N LEU A 350 -23.18 15.35 -3.85
CA LEU A 350 -23.17 15.18 -2.41
C LEU A 350 -23.60 16.44 -1.67
N ASP A 351 -24.11 16.27 -0.47
CA ASP A 351 -24.62 17.30 0.42
C ASP A 351 -23.62 17.54 1.57
N GLU A 352 -23.36 18.80 1.87
CA GLU A 352 -22.40 19.19 2.91
C GLU A 352 -22.88 18.87 4.32
N GLU A 353 -24.21 18.81 4.51
CA GLU A 353 -24.83 18.60 5.84
C GLU A 353 -24.97 17.12 6.21
N LEU A 354 -24.97 16.21 5.22
CA LEU A 354 -25.16 14.78 5.47
C LEU A 354 -23.85 14.08 5.82
N ILE A 355 -23.93 13.04 6.65
CA ILE A 355 -22.78 12.16 6.94
C ILE A 355 -22.29 11.54 5.62
N THR A 356 -21.05 11.79 5.26
CA THR A 356 -20.41 11.21 4.06
C THR A 356 -19.59 9.99 4.47
N VAL A 357 -20.07 8.79 4.12
CA VAL A 357 -19.36 7.53 4.35
C VAL A 357 -18.47 7.22 3.14
N GLY A 358 -17.16 7.13 3.36
CA GLY A 358 -16.18 6.84 2.33
C GLY A 358 -15.72 5.38 2.31
N PHE A 359 -15.67 4.80 1.11
CA PHE A 359 -15.06 3.49 0.85
C PHE A 359 -14.15 3.61 -0.37
N ALA A 360 -12.83 3.52 -0.19
CA ALA A 360 -11.91 3.64 -1.31
C ALA A 360 -10.75 2.63 -1.22
N ARG A 361 -10.75 1.68 -2.18
CA ARG A 361 -9.75 0.61 -2.25
C ARG A 361 -9.91 -0.20 -3.53
N ARG A 362 -8.90 -1.04 -3.86
CA ARG A 362 -9.01 -1.99 -4.95
C ARG A 362 -10.26 -2.88 -4.78
N PHE A 363 -11.08 -2.98 -5.81
CA PHE A 363 -12.21 -3.90 -5.83
C PHE A 363 -11.72 -5.33 -6.01
N ALA A 364 -11.93 -6.14 -4.97
CA ALA A 364 -11.69 -7.58 -4.95
C ALA A 364 -12.72 -8.21 -4.00
N THR A 365 -13.12 -9.44 -4.26
CA THR A 365 -14.24 -10.11 -3.57
C THR A 365 -14.14 -10.11 -2.05
N TYR A 366 -12.94 -10.36 -1.51
CA TYR A 366 -12.73 -10.40 -0.06
C TYR A 366 -12.87 -9.04 0.63
N LYS A 367 -12.86 -7.93 -0.13
CA LYS A 367 -13.08 -6.56 0.38
C LYS A 367 -14.55 -6.27 0.65
N ARG A 368 -15.45 -7.08 0.09
CA ARG A 368 -16.92 -7.01 0.28
C ARG A 368 -17.49 -5.60 0.14
N ALA A 369 -17.10 -4.88 -0.92
CA ALA A 369 -17.51 -3.48 -1.12
C ALA A 369 -19.03 -3.26 -1.07
N VAL A 370 -19.79 -4.25 -1.48
CA VAL A 370 -21.27 -4.19 -1.60
C VAL A 370 -22.03 -4.76 -0.39
N ILE A 371 -21.33 -5.21 0.66
CA ILE A 371 -22.02 -5.78 1.84
C ILE A 371 -22.97 -4.79 2.51
N ILE A 372 -22.67 -3.49 2.43
CA ILE A 372 -23.54 -2.44 2.96
C ILE A 372 -24.91 -2.39 2.27
N PHE A 373 -25.02 -2.91 1.05
CA PHE A 373 -26.25 -3.00 0.26
C PHE A 373 -27.00 -4.32 0.43
N HIS A 374 -26.59 -5.16 1.39
CA HIS A 374 -27.18 -6.49 1.61
C HIS A 374 -28.71 -6.47 1.86
N ASP A 375 -29.19 -5.44 2.58
CA ASP A 375 -30.61 -5.09 2.73
C ASP A 375 -30.80 -3.62 2.34
N VAL A 376 -31.02 -3.39 1.05
CA VAL A 376 -31.06 -2.05 0.44
C VAL A 376 -32.21 -1.21 1.01
N ASP A 377 -33.38 -1.81 1.25
CA ASP A 377 -34.55 -1.11 1.76
C ASP A 377 -34.36 -0.67 3.21
N ARG A 378 -33.75 -1.53 4.04
CA ARG A 378 -33.38 -1.17 5.41
C ARG A 378 -32.33 -0.07 5.43
N LEU A 379 -31.29 -0.18 4.61
CA LEU A 379 -30.28 0.86 4.48
C LEU A 379 -30.88 2.19 4.04
N GLY A 380 -31.76 2.18 3.03
CA GLY A 380 -32.44 3.37 2.53
C GLY A 380 -33.25 4.09 3.61
N LYS A 381 -33.97 3.34 4.44
CA LYS A 381 -34.76 3.90 5.57
C LYS A 381 -33.86 4.53 6.64
N ILE A 382 -32.75 3.89 7.01
CA ILE A 382 -31.79 4.39 8.02
C ILE A 382 -31.09 5.66 7.50
N CYS A 383 -30.63 5.62 6.24
CA CYS A 383 -29.78 6.68 5.69
C CYS A 383 -30.56 7.90 5.19
N LYS A 384 -31.87 7.79 4.98
CA LYS A 384 -32.72 8.89 4.49
C LYS A 384 -32.52 10.16 5.31
N ASN A 385 -32.11 11.26 4.64
CA ASN A 385 -31.83 12.57 5.21
C ASN A 385 -30.67 12.63 6.23
N ASN A 386 -29.88 11.54 6.36
CA ASN A 386 -28.79 11.50 7.33
C ASN A 386 -27.45 11.13 6.71
N VAL A 387 -27.42 10.19 5.76
CA VAL A 387 -26.19 9.56 5.28
C VAL A 387 -26.15 9.50 3.76
N GLN A 388 -24.99 9.71 3.21
CA GLN A 388 -24.65 9.52 1.81
C GLN A 388 -23.33 8.75 1.67
N PHE A 389 -23.06 8.20 0.49
CA PHE A 389 -21.91 7.34 0.27
C PHE A 389 -21.05 7.81 -0.90
N ILE A 390 -19.73 7.68 -0.72
CA ILE A 390 -18.77 7.88 -1.80
C ILE A 390 -17.82 6.69 -1.88
N PHE A 391 -17.79 6.08 -3.06
CA PHE A 391 -16.94 4.94 -3.38
C PHE A 391 -15.87 5.35 -4.37
N ALA A 392 -14.68 4.74 -4.26
CA ALA A 392 -13.63 4.86 -5.27
C ALA A 392 -12.78 3.59 -5.30
N GLY A 393 -12.20 3.30 -6.44
CA GLY A 393 -11.29 2.16 -6.56
C GLY A 393 -11.33 1.53 -7.94
N LYS A 394 -10.32 0.71 -8.21
CA LYS A 394 -10.14 0.01 -9.48
C LYS A 394 -10.27 -1.50 -9.26
N ALA A 395 -11.03 -2.17 -10.13
CA ALA A 395 -10.94 -3.62 -10.28
C ALA A 395 -9.80 -3.96 -11.23
N HIS A 396 -9.07 -5.06 -10.97
CA HIS A 396 -8.07 -5.52 -11.94
C HIS A 396 -8.75 -5.82 -13.29
N PRO A 397 -8.15 -5.50 -14.45
CA PRO A 397 -8.80 -5.68 -15.77
C PRO A 397 -9.36 -7.08 -16.03
N LYS A 398 -8.76 -8.12 -15.44
CA LYS A 398 -9.21 -9.53 -15.51
C LYS A 398 -10.10 -9.97 -14.34
N ASP A 399 -10.38 -9.11 -13.38
CA ASP A 399 -11.25 -9.43 -12.23
C ASP A 399 -12.70 -9.02 -12.55
N GLN A 400 -13.44 -9.93 -13.18
CA GLN A 400 -14.82 -9.67 -13.54
C GLN A 400 -15.70 -9.43 -12.31
N MET A 401 -15.52 -10.19 -11.22
CA MET A 401 -16.31 -10.00 -10.00
C MET A 401 -16.07 -8.62 -9.37
N GLY A 402 -14.83 -8.13 -9.40
CA GLY A 402 -14.55 -6.77 -8.96
C GLY A 402 -15.23 -5.70 -9.82
N LYS A 403 -15.31 -5.93 -11.14
CA LYS A 403 -16.06 -5.06 -12.07
C LYS A 403 -17.56 -5.13 -11.83
N ASP A 404 -18.08 -6.32 -11.54
CA ASP A 404 -19.52 -6.52 -11.24
C ASP A 404 -19.91 -5.76 -9.95
N TYR A 405 -19.07 -5.74 -8.93
CA TYR A 405 -19.31 -4.92 -7.72
C TYR A 405 -19.35 -3.41 -8.03
N ILE A 406 -18.52 -2.92 -8.94
CA ILE A 406 -18.57 -1.51 -9.35
C ILE A 406 -19.91 -1.19 -10.02
N LYS A 407 -20.37 -2.07 -10.91
CA LYS A 407 -21.67 -1.94 -11.57
C LYS A 407 -22.82 -2.01 -10.56
N GLU A 408 -22.80 -2.95 -9.62
CA GLU A 408 -23.78 -3.08 -8.55
C GLU A 408 -23.91 -1.82 -7.70
N ILE A 409 -22.77 -1.13 -7.41
CA ILE A 409 -22.78 0.14 -6.68
C ILE A 409 -23.55 1.22 -7.46
N HIS A 410 -23.37 1.30 -8.77
CA HIS A 410 -24.09 2.24 -9.61
C HIS A 410 -25.61 1.94 -9.62
N GLU A 411 -25.99 0.69 -9.92
CA GLU A 411 -27.39 0.27 -9.99
C GLU A 411 -28.12 0.43 -8.64
N THR A 412 -27.46 0.04 -7.55
CA THR A 412 -28.01 0.19 -6.19
C THR A 412 -28.10 1.66 -5.78
N GLY A 413 -27.12 2.47 -6.21
CA GLY A 413 -27.11 3.91 -5.97
C GLY A 413 -28.29 4.61 -6.62
N GLU A 414 -28.65 4.28 -7.86
CA GLU A 414 -29.85 4.77 -8.55
C GLU A 414 -31.12 4.35 -7.79
N TYR A 415 -31.25 3.08 -7.42
CA TYR A 415 -32.38 2.59 -6.64
C TYR A 415 -32.55 3.34 -5.31
N LEU A 416 -31.47 3.52 -4.55
CA LEU A 416 -31.49 4.24 -3.27
C LEU A 416 -31.88 5.71 -3.44
N TYR A 417 -31.41 6.35 -4.50
CA TYR A 417 -31.76 7.73 -4.79
C TYR A 417 -33.25 7.87 -5.13
N ASP A 418 -33.76 7.04 -6.03
CA ASP A 418 -35.14 7.10 -6.52
C ASP A 418 -36.18 6.78 -5.41
N ASN A 419 -35.86 5.82 -4.52
CA ASN A 419 -36.81 5.36 -3.51
C ASN A 419 -36.67 6.07 -2.15
N TYR A 420 -35.45 6.53 -1.80
CA TYR A 420 -35.16 7.06 -0.47
C TYR A 420 -34.48 8.43 -0.47
N GLY A 421 -34.03 8.93 -1.61
CA GLY A 421 -33.25 10.16 -1.71
C GLY A 421 -31.81 10.01 -1.20
N VAL A 422 -31.31 8.77 -0.99
CA VAL A 422 -29.97 8.50 -0.50
C VAL A 422 -28.98 8.55 -1.66
N LYS A 423 -27.98 9.41 -1.56
CA LYS A 423 -26.97 9.60 -2.61
C LYS A 423 -25.85 8.59 -2.47
N VAL A 424 -25.50 7.92 -3.57
CA VAL A 424 -24.34 7.02 -3.69
C VAL A 424 -23.54 7.46 -4.91
N VAL A 425 -22.28 7.78 -4.71
CA VAL A 425 -21.38 8.24 -5.77
C VAL A 425 -20.22 7.28 -5.93
N MET A 426 -19.95 6.82 -7.15
CA MET A 426 -18.74 6.09 -7.50
C MET A 426 -17.81 6.99 -8.30
N MET A 427 -16.60 7.25 -7.75
CA MET A 427 -15.60 8.13 -8.36
C MET A 427 -14.70 7.36 -9.31
N GLU A 428 -14.42 7.97 -10.47
CA GLU A 428 -13.50 7.43 -11.47
C GLU A 428 -12.04 7.58 -11.08
N ASN A 429 -11.22 6.71 -11.66
CA ASN A 429 -9.76 6.79 -11.70
C ASN A 429 -9.09 7.03 -10.35
N TYR A 430 -9.47 6.23 -9.35
CA TYR A 430 -8.86 6.29 -8.02
C TYR A 430 -7.32 6.30 -8.08
N ASN A 431 -6.73 7.33 -7.49
CA ASN A 431 -5.29 7.57 -7.40
C ASN A 431 -4.95 8.20 -6.03
N MET A 432 -3.68 8.57 -5.79
CA MET A 432 -3.27 9.15 -4.52
C MET A 432 -3.89 10.52 -4.24
N ASP A 433 -4.12 11.36 -5.25
CA ASP A 433 -4.72 12.69 -5.07
C ASP A 433 -6.18 12.57 -4.62
N LEU A 434 -6.95 11.71 -5.29
CA LEU A 434 -8.31 11.40 -4.88
C LEU A 434 -8.33 10.72 -3.50
N ALA A 435 -7.36 9.85 -3.21
CA ALA A 435 -7.23 9.24 -1.89
C ALA A 435 -7.03 10.29 -0.79
N HIS A 436 -6.19 11.32 -1.00
CA HIS A 436 -6.01 12.43 -0.06
C HIS A 436 -7.31 13.17 0.25
N MET A 437 -8.10 13.46 -0.80
CA MET A 437 -9.39 14.15 -0.62
C MET A 437 -10.39 13.27 0.14
N LEU A 438 -10.49 11.99 -0.20
CA LEU A 438 -11.42 11.06 0.42
C LEU A 438 -11.10 10.82 1.90
N VAL A 439 -9.83 10.51 2.24
CA VAL A 439 -9.45 10.20 3.63
C VAL A 439 -9.48 11.42 4.55
N SER A 440 -9.60 12.63 4.02
CA SER A 440 -9.70 13.86 4.82
C SER A 440 -11.09 14.49 4.79
N GLY A 441 -11.85 14.28 3.71
CA GLY A 441 -13.14 14.95 3.50
C GLY A 441 -14.38 14.09 3.75
N CYS A 442 -14.23 12.77 3.94
CA CYS A 442 -15.33 11.95 4.44
C CYS A 442 -15.53 12.15 5.94
N ASP A 443 -16.74 11.91 6.44
CA ASP A 443 -17.02 11.93 7.88
C ASP A 443 -16.72 10.58 8.54
N LEU A 444 -16.90 9.49 7.81
CA LEU A 444 -16.72 8.13 8.31
C LEU A 444 -15.99 7.27 7.27
N TRP A 445 -15.05 6.44 7.71
CA TRP A 445 -14.26 5.59 6.82
C TRP A 445 -14.63 4.12 6.95
N LEU A 446 -15.28 3.57 5.92
CA LEU A 446 -15.80 2.21 5.90
C LEU A 446 -14.77 1.19 5.37
N ASN A 447 -14.57 0.09 6.11
CA ASN A 447 -13.80 -1.08 5.66
C ASN A 447 -14.50 -2.39 6.06
N THR A 448 -14.76 -3.24 5.07
CA THR A 448 -15.58 -4.44 5.23
C THR A 448 -14.90 -5.73 4.76
N PRO A 449 -13.59 -5.95 4.99
CA PRO A 449 -12.93 -7.16 4.48
C PRO A 449 -13.50 -8.43 5.12
N ASN A 450 -13.38 -9.56 4.43
CA ASN A 450 -13.45 -10.85 5.10
C ASN A 450 -12.36 -10.94 6.15
N ARG A 451 -12.70 -11.34 7.38
CA ARG A 451 -11.77 -11.43 8.49
C ARG A 451 -10.59 -12.31 8.14
N TYR A 452 -9.42 -11.86 8.57
CA TYR A 452 -8.11 -12.50 8.39
C TYR A 452 -7.64 -12.59 6.91
N ARG A 453 -8.30 -11.84 6.01
CA ARG A 453 -7.89 -11.65 4.61
C ARG A 453 -7.24 -10.27 4.37
N GLU A 454 -7.34 -9.36 5.33
CA GLU A 454 -6.65 -8.07 5.29
C GLU A 454 -5.33 -8.18 6.07
N ALA A 455 -4.19 -8.13 5.39
CA ALA A 455 -2.89 -8.23 6.04
C ALA A 455 -2.63 -7.08 7.02
N SER A 456 -2.99 -5.88 6.64
CA SER A 456 -2.94 -4.68 7.49
C SER A 456 -4.00 -3.66 7.09
N GLY A 457 -3.99 -3.18 5.85
CA GLY A 457 -4.68 -1.96 5.44
C GLY A 457 -3.93 -0.72 5.96
N THR A 458 -4.08 0.40 5.27
CA THR A 458 -3.50 1.69 5.68
C THR A 458 -4.46 2.87 5.43
N SER A 459 -5.56 2.66 4.68
CA SER A 459 -6.49 3.74 4.37
C SER A 459 -7.20 4.28 5.61
N GLY A 460 -7.59 3.42 6.54
CA GLY A 460 -8.17 3.81 7.82
C GLY A 460 -7.21 4.58 8.71
N MET A 461 -5.89 4.30 8.67
CA MET A 461 -4.88 5.09 9.38
C MET A 461 -4.80 6.52 8.82
N LYS A 462 -4.91 6.67 7.48
CA LYS A 462 -4.90 7.98 6.79
C LYS A 462 -6.15 8.79 7.12
N ALA A 463 -7.30 8.12 7.16
CA ALA A 463 -8.56 8.72 7.58
C ALA A 463 -8.47 9.20 9.05
N ALA A 464 -8.02 8.34 9.95
CA ALA A 464 -7.84 8.67 11.37
C ALA A 464 -6.90 9.87 11.57
N LEU A 465 -5.79 9.98 10.84
CA LEU A 465 -4.87 11.13 10.88
C LEU A 465 -5.58 12.47 10.58
N ASN A 466 -6.61 12.43 9.74
CA ASN A 466 -7.39 13.60 9.33
C ASN A 466 -8.70 13.74 10.12
N GLY A 467 -8.77 13.14 11.32
CA GLY A 467 -9.93 13.23 12.18
C GLY A 467 -11.17 12.48 11.66
N VAL A 468 -11.01 11.50 10.78
CA VAL A 468 -12.12 10.70 10.25
C VAL A 468 -12.17 9.37 10.99
N PRO A 469 -13.20 9.11 11.82
CA PRO A 469 -13.36 7.86 12.55
C PRO A 469 -13.50 6.66 11.62
N ASN A 470 -13.00 5.50 12.06
CA ASN A 470 -13.11 4.26 11.31
C ASN A 470 -14.41 3.51 11.62
N PHE A 471 -15.01 2.92 10.61
CA PHE A 471 -16.08 1.95 10.73
C PHE A 471 -15.66 0.68 9.99
N SER A 472 -15.15 -0.28 10.72
CA SER A 472 -14.40 -1.38 10.07
C SER A 472 -14.59 -2.72 10.78
N VAL A 473 -14.55 -3.78 9.98
CA VAL A 473 -14.36 -5.15 10.48
C VAL A 473 -13.04 -5.20 11.26
N LEU A 474 -13.02 -5.94 12.37
CA LEU A 474 -11.83 -6.17 13.19
C LEU A 474 -10.85 -7.10 12.46
N ASP A 475 -10.02 -6.51 11.62
CA ASP A 475 -8.97 -7.18 10.86
C ASP A 475 -7.78 -6.26 10.60
N GLY A 476 -6.62 -6.83 10.25
CA GLY A 476 -5.40 -6.08 9.99
C GLY A 476 -5.03 -5.13 11.13
N TRP A 477 -4.71 -3.87 10.78
CA TRP A 477 -4.32 -2.85 11.77
C TRP A 477 -5.47 -2.47 12.71
N TRP A 478 -6.74 -2.53 12.25
CA TRP A 478 -7.88 -2.08 13.05
C TRP A 478 -8.14 -2.98 14.26
N LEU A 479 -7.76 -4.25 14.18
CA LEU A 479 -7.79 -5.15 15.34
C LEU A 479 -6.88 -4.64 16.48
N GLU A 480 -5.72 -4.10 16.14
CA GLU A 480 -4.80 -3.47 17.09
C GLU A 480 -5.29 -2.09 17.50
N GLY A 481 -5.66 -1.26 16.53
CA GLY A 481 -6.09 0.11 16.75
C GLY A 481 -7.34 0.22 17.63
N TYR A 482 -8.35 -0.61 17.37
CA TYR A 482 -9.58 -0.63 18.16
C TYR A 482 -9.36 -1.06 19.62
N LYS A 483 -8.46 -2.04 19.84
CA LYS A 483 -8.04 -2.44 21.19
C LYS A 483 -7.25 -1.36 21.92
N MET A 484 -6.49 -0.53 21.21
CA MET A 484 -5.75 0.59 21.80
C MET A 484 -6.67 1.77 22.13
N ASN A 485 -7.59 2.12 21.23
CA ASN A 485 -8.51 3.24 21.42
C ASN A 485 -9.82 3.01 20.63
N SER A 486 -10.83 2.47 21.30
CA SER A 486 -12.16 2.23 20.70
C SER A 486 -12.95 3.49 20.41
N TYR A 487 -12.57 4.64 20.98
CA TYR A 487 -13.20 5.93 20.64
C TYR A 487 -12.78 6.46 19.26
N ALA A 488 -11.76 5.88 18.63
CA ALA A 488 -11.34 6.26 17.28
C ALA A 488 -12.27 5.75 16.14
N GLY A 489 -13.34 5.05 16.50
CA GLY A 489 -14.32 4.54 15.53
C GLY A 489 -15.19 3.41 16.06
N TRP A 490 -15.71 2.59 15.16
CA TRP A 490 -16.63 1.49 15.46
C TRP A 490 -16.18 0.19 14.83
N ALA A 491 -16.46 -0.92 15.52
CA ALA A 491 -16.21 -2.27 15.01
C ALA A 491 -17.44 -2.79 14.23
N ILE A 492 -17.20 -3.58 13.19
CA ILE A 492 -18.22 -4.34 12.46
C ILE A 492 -18.08 -5.81 12.79
N GLY A 493 -19.18 -6.41 13.24
CA GLY A 493 -19.27 -7.83 13.52
C GLY A 493 -18.67 -8.26 14.87
N PRO A 494 -18.61 -9.57 15.13
CA PRO A 494 -18.20 -10.11 16.41
C PRO A 494 -16.73 -9.84 16.74
N ASP A 495 -16.42 -9.85 18.03
CA ASP A 495 -15.05 -9.76 18.54
C ASP A 495 -14.18 -10.94 18.08
N ASP A 496 -12.85 -10.72 18.01
CA ASP A 496 -11.85 -11.73 17.60
C ASP A 496 -11.83 -12.98 18.51
N SER A 497 -12.33 -12.87 19.71
CA SER A 497 -12.48 -14.00 20.65
C SER A 497 -13.72 -14.86 20.37
N ASP A 498 -14.70 -14.37 19.59
CA ASP A 498 -15.88 -15.14 19.22
C ASP A 498 -15.55 -16.15 18.11
N PRO A 499 -15.76 -17.46 18.33
CA PRO A 499 -15.55 -18.48 17.30
C PRO A 499 -16.29 -18.21 15.99
N LYS A 500 -17.45 -17.54 16.05
CA LYS A 500 -18.23 -17.14 14.87
C LYS A 500 -17.58 -16.06 14.02
N ALA A 501 -16.59 -15.36 14.55
CA ALA A 501 -15.86 -14.35 13.78
C ALA A 501 -15.23 -14.91 12.50
N MET A 502 -14.85 -16.19 12.50
CA MET A 502 -14.26 -16.89 11.35
C MET A 502 -15.25 -17.19 10.22
N GLU A 503 -16.56 -17.18 10.48
CA GLU A 503 -17.55 -17.60 9.51
C GLU A 503 -17.72 -16.59 8.36
N ASN A 504 -17.32 -15.32 8.56
CA ASN A 504 -17.49 -14.23 7.58
C ASN A 504 -18.92 -14.13 7.04
N ASN A 505 -19.89 -14.27 7.94
CA ASN A 505 -21.30 -14.29 7.61
C ASN A 505 -21.79 -12.89 7.21
N TRP A 506 -22.31 -12.76 5.98
CA TRP A 506 -22.77 -11.48 5.44
C TRP A 506 -24.00 -10.95 6.19
N ASP A 507 -24.96 -11.79 6.53
CA ASP A 507 -26.18 -11.39 7.27
C ASP A 507 -25.80 -10.79 8.63
N VAL A 508 -24.86 -11.44 9.33
CA VAL A 508 -24.39 -10.99 10.64
C VAL A 508 -23.68 -9.64 10.52
N ASP A 509 -22.69 -9.54 9.63
CA ASP A 509 -21.92 -8.31 9.49
C ASP A 509 -22.77 -7.15 8.95
N ALA A 510 -23.68 -7.40 8.00
CA ALA A 510 -24.61 -6.39 7.50
C ALA A 510 -25.54 -5.89 8.60
N ASN A 511 -26.06 -6.80 9.45
CA ASN A 511 -26.89 -6.41 10.58
C ASN A 511 -26.12 -5.54 11.59
N TYR A 512 -24.85 -5.84 11.88
CA TYR A 512 -23.99 -4.97 12.70
C TYR A 512 -23.82 -3.58 12.05
N ILE A 513 -23.60 -3.53 10.72
CA ILE A 513 -23.47 -2.26 9.99
C ILE A 513 -24.74 -1.41 10.21
N TYR A 514 -25.91 -1.97 9.98
CA TYR A 514 -27.17 -1.24 10.07
C TYR A 514 -27.49 -0.79 11.52
N GLN A 515 -27.32 -1.69 12.48
CA GLN A 515 -27.57 -1.37 13.89
C GLN A 515 -26.63 -0.28 14.39
N THR A 516 -25.34 -0.35 14.05
CA THR A 516 -24.34 0.65 14.48
C THR A 516 -24.59 1.99 13.80
N LEU A 517 -24.95 2.01 12.51
CA LEU A 517 -25.32 3.26 11.82
C LEU A 517 -26.52 3.93 12.51
N GLU A 518 -27.60 3.16 12.74
CA GLU A 518 -28.86 3.68 13.28
C GLU A 518 -28.75 4.11 14.74
N ASN A 519 -28.12 3.28 15.59
CA ASN A 519 -28.19 3.46 17.04
C ASN A 519 -26.97 4.16 17.64
N GLU A 520 -25.85 4.24 16.90
CA GLU A 520 -24.61 4.83 17.43
C GLU A 520 -24.10 5.95 16.55
N ILE A 521 -23.79 5.70 15.25
CA ILE A 521 -23.07 6.65 14.40
C ILE A 521 -23.92 7.91 14.14
N ILE A 522 -25.15 7.75 13.66
CA ILE A 522 -26.04 8.89 13.38
C ILE A 522 -26.30 9.71 14.64
N PRO A 523 -26.68 9.11 15.80
CA PRO A 523 -26.86 9.88 17.03
C PRO A 523 -25.58 10.59 17.49
N THR A 524 -24.42 9.96 17.39
CA THR A 524 -23.13 10.56 17.76
C THR A 524 -22.80 11.76 16.86
N TYR A 525 -23.04 11.66 15.53
CA TYR A 525 -22.81 12.76 14.60
C TYR A 525 -23.67 14.00 14.91
N MET A 526 -24.91 13.79 15.34
CA MET A 526 -25.82 14.87 15.73
C MET A 526 -25.40 15.54 17.04
N ASN A 527 -24.52 14.93 17.84
CA ASN A 527 -23.90 15.52 19.02
C ASN A 527 -22.48 15.99 18.67
N HIS A 528 -22.34 17.28 18.37
CA HIS A 528 -21.08 17.88 17.93
C HIS A 528 -19.90 17.61 18.88
N ASP A 529 -20.10 17.72 20.20
CA ASP A 529 -19.03 17.52 21.19
C ASP A 529 -18.54 16.06 21.15
N GLU A 530 -19.45 15.10 21.06
CA GLU A 530 -19.13 13.68 20.99
C GLU A 530 -18.44 13.33 19.67
N TRP A 531 -18.87 13.95 18.55
CA TRP A 531 -18.24 13.74 17.25
C TRP A 531 -16.81 14.25 17.22
N ILE A 532 -16.58 15.49 17.70
CA ILE A 532 -15.25 16.09 17.81
C ILE A 532 -14.36 15.28 18.74
N PHE A 533 -14.89 14.78 19.85
CA PHE A 533 -14.16 13.89 20.75
C PHE A 533 -13.67 12.65 20.00
N ARG A 534 -14.50 12.01 19.15
CA ARG A 534 -14.09 10.88 18.33
C ARG A 534 -13.05 11.24 17.28
N GLN A 535 -13.18 12.41 16.64
CA GLN A 535 -12.20 12.91 15.68
C GLN A 535 -10.81 13.09 16.33
N LYS A 536 -10.74 13.67 17.52
CA LYS A 536 -9.50 13.81 18.30
C LYS A 536 -8.89 12.45 18.67
N ASN A 537 -9.72 11.49 19.07
CA ASN A 537 -9.27 10.13 19.37
C ASN A 537 -8.75 9.41 18.13
N ALA A 538 -9.33 9.63 16.96
CA ALA A 538 -8.84 9.11 15.70
C ALA A 538 -7.44 9.66 15.38
N ILE A 539 -7.22 10.97 15.49
CA ILE A 539 -5.91 11.62 15.29
C ILE A 539 -4.89 11.06 16.29
N SER A 540 -5.26 10.99 17.58
CA SER A 540 -4.40 10.43 18.63
C SER A 540 -3.96 9.00 18.32
N LEU A 541 -4.88 8.15 17.87
CA LEU A 541 -4.57 6.78 17.48
C LEU A 541 -3.63 6.72 16.28
N ALA A 542 -3.84 7.57 15.26
CA ALA A 542 -3.01 7.60 14.06
C ALA A 542 -1.53 7.93 14.36
N ALA A 543 -1.27 8.64 15.46
CA ALA A 543 0.09 8.96 15.90
C ALA A 543 0.96 7.71 16.10
N TYR A 544 0.40 6.60 16.60
CA TYR A 544 1.11 5.34 16.75
C TYR A 544 1.36 4.64 15.40
N PHE A 545 0.38 4.69 14.47
CA PHE A 545 0.44 4.00 13.19
C PHE A 545 1.16 4.82 12.11
N ASN A 546 2.33 5.36 12.45
CA ASN A 546 3.18 6.14 11.55
C ASN A 546 4.36 5.32 11.01
N THR A 547 4.86 5.68 9.82
CA THR A 547 5.99 4.97 9.20
C THR A 547 7.35 5.32 9.80
N HIS A 548 7.50 6.41 10.56
CA HIS A 548 8.74 6.63 11.32
C HIS A 548 8.94 5.52 12.34
N ARG A 549 7.92 5.25 13.20
CA ARG A 549 7.94 4.11 14.14
C ARG A 549 8.20 2.78 13.41
N MET A 550 7.48 2.54 12.29
CA MET A 550 7.63 1.30 11.52
C MET A 550 9.06 1.13 10.98
N VAL A 551 9.65 2.18 10.41
CA VAL A 551 11.02 2.15 9.85
C VAL A 551 12.05 2.02 10.96
N GLU A 552 11.85 2.64 12.12
CA GLU A 552 12.70 2.44 13.30
C GLU A 552 12.69 0.98 13.77
N GLU A 553 11.52 0.33 13.83
CA GLU A 553 11.42 -1.09 14.14
C GLU A 553 12.15 -1.97 13.11
N TYR A 554 12.04 -1.65 11.80
CA TYR A 554 12.84 -2.33 10.78
C TYR A 554 14.34 -2.11 10.97
N ALA A 555 14.76 -0.88 11.28
CA ALA A 555 16.18 -0.56 11.49
C ALA A 555 16.77 -1.40 12.63
N GLU A 556 16.06 -1.52 13.74
CA GLU A 556 16.51 -2.27 14.92
C GLU A 556 16.39 -3.79 14.74
N LYS A 557 15.19 -4.29 14.40
CA LYS A 557 14.90 -5.74 14.36
C LYS A 557 15.49 -6.42 13.12
N ALA A 558 15.27 -5.80 11.95
CA ALA A 558 15.57 -6.42 10.66
C ALA A 558 16.93 -6.03 10.10
N TYR A 559 17.28 -4.74 10.11
CA TYR A 559 18.52 -4.25 9.51
C TYR A 559 19.70 -4.30 10.47
N LYS A 560 19.46 -4.40 11.79
CA LYS A 560 20.48 -4.40 12.84
C LYS A 560 21.30 -3.11 12.85
N LEU A 561 20.69 -1.99 12.50
CA LEU A 561 21.31 -0.67 12.59
C LEU A 561 21.25 -0.15 14.02
N LYS A 562 22.27 0.60 14.41
CA LYS A 562 22.30 1.26 15.73
C LYS A 562 21.87 2.70 15.62
N ARG A 563 21.02 3.14 16.55
CA ARG A 563 20.61 4.55 16.67
C ARG A 563 21.76 5.36 17.29
N GLN A 564 22.29 6.35 16.56
CA GLN A 564 23.37 7.22 17.08
C GLN A 564 22.86 8.56 17.65
N LYS A 565 21.76 9.06 17.11
CA LYS A 565 21.08 10.29 17.56
C LYS A 565 19.58 10.04 17.51
N PRO A 566 18.73 10.90 18.12
CA PRO A 566 17.29 10.71 18.08
C PRO A 566 16.73 10.36 16.68
N TRP A 567 17.46 10.74 15.60
CA TRP A 567 16.97 10.67 14.23
C TRP A 567 17.98 10.07 13.22
N LYS A 568 19.07 9.43 13.65
CA LYS A 568 20.07 8.87 12.74
C LYS A 568 20.46 7.46 13.10
N PHE A 569 20.39 6.55 12.12
CA PHE A 569 20.85 5.17 12.23
C PHE A 569 22.17 4.97 11.50
N VAL A 570 23.05 4.16 12.07
CA VAL A 570 24.33 3.74 11.48
C VAL A 570 24.50 2.25 11.59
N GLY A 571 25.30 1.68 10.69
CA GLY A 571 25.62 0.27 10.63
C GLY A 571 26.56 -0.22 11.71
#